data_38293486f691a108ec39da95a3177f6f
#
_entry.id   38293486f691a108ec39da95a3177f6f
#
_cell.length_a   1.000
_cell.length_b   1.000
_cell.length_c   1.000
_cell.angle_alpha   90.00
_cell.angle_beta   90.00
_cell.angle_gamma   90.00
#
_symmetry.space_group_name_H-M   'P 1'
#
loop_
_entity.id
_entity.type
_entity.pdbx_description
1 polymer ?
#
loop_
_entity_poly.entity_id
_entity_poly.type
_entity_poly.pdbx_seq_one_letter_code
_entity_poly.pdbx_strand_id
1 'polypeptide(L)'
;MKKKMDYTSFYEHIGRLNGWDFSSLKVTSECIGWDFYEEVIRCTKPSDLLLDIGTGGGEAVLSIAHAALLLVGIDLSRGMIETAQRNLNTSGSRSNVRFVHMNAEQLTFPNQFFNVVSSRHCDFCATEVFRVLADDGVFLTQQVSENDKYNLSEAFDRGQWLGVQPGTLMERYKRELREAGFRDIDAHEYNATEYYSTPDDLLFLLTHAPIIPGFGEEESDLERFQQFVEQNRCDKGIRTNSARFMLTARK
;
A
#
# COMPACT_ATOMS: atom_id res chain seq x y z
N MET A 1 -15.77 -24.88 3.20
CA MET A 1 -15.86 -23.39 3.09
C MET A 1 -14.50 -22.84 3.53
N LYS A 2 -13.70 -22.26 2.62
CA LYS A 2 -12.44 -21.57 3.01
C LYS A 2 -12.84 -20.39 3.91
N LYS A 3 -12.23 -20.30 5.10
CA LYS A 3 -12.46 -19.20 6.06
C LYS A 3 -11.96 -17.93 5.39
N LYS A 4 -12.81 -16.92 5.24
CA LYS A 4 -12.39 -15.61 4.73
C LYS A 4 -11.42 -15.00 5.73
N MET A 5 -10.25 -14.57 5.28
CA MET A 5 -9.25 -13.93 6.13
C MET A 5 -9.83 -12.64 6.73
N ASP A 6 -9.67 -12.47 8.03
CA ASP A 6 -10.01 -11.21 8.72
C ASP A 6 -8.81 -10.26 8.61
N TYR A 7 -8.83 -9.45 7.56
CA TYR A 7 -7.77 -8.46 7.30
C TYR A 7 -7.64 -7.42 8.42
N THR A 8 -8.73 -7.05 9.08
CA THR A 8 -8.68 -6.07 10.17
C THR A 8 -7.86 -6.61 11.34
N SER A 9 -8.16 -7.83 11.80
CA SER A 9 -7.39 -8.49 12.86
C SER A 9 -5.94 -8.74 12.45
N PHE A 10 -5.69 -9.06 11.18
CA PHE A 10 -4.34 -9.25 10.66
C PHE A 10 -3.51 -7.96 10.75
N TYR A 11 -4.02 -6.84 10.22
CA TYR A 11 -3.31 -5.56 10.25
C TYR A 11 -3.16 -4.99 11.66
N GLU A 12 -4.13 -5.23 12.55
CA GLU A 12 -4.01 -4.86 13.96
C GLU A 12 -2.85 -5.60 14.65
N HIS A 13 -2.69 -6.89 14.36
CA HIS A 13 -1.58 -7.70 14.87
C HIS A 13 -0.22 -7.21 14.33
N ILE A 14 -0.09 -7.06 13.01
CA ILE A 14 1.15 -6.59 12.38
C ILE A 14 1.49 -5.17 12.84
N GLY A 15 0.51 -4.29 12.97
CA GLY A 15 0.71 -2.93 13.47
C GLY A 15 1.35 -2.87 14.85
N ARG A 16 1.02 -3.81 15.74
CA ARG A 16 1.61 -3.90 17.09
C ARG A 16 3.02 -4.49 17.09
N LEU A 17 3.35 -5.34 16.13
CA LEU A 17 4.67 -5.98 16.05
C LEU A 17 5.74 -4.98 15.58
N ASN A 18 5.59 -4.42 14.40
CA ASN A 18 6.61 -3.56 13.78
C ASN A 18 6.03 -2.45 12.88
N GLY A 19 4.71 -2.20 12.92
CA GLY A 19 4.07 -1.34 11.93
C GLY A 19 4.05 -2.00 10.55
N TRP A 20 4.20 -1.19 9.50
CA TRP A 20 4.34 -1.66 8.12
C TRP A 20 5.79 -1.49 7.64
N ASP A 21 6.76 -1.76 8.52
CA ASP A 21 8.19 -1.59 8.23
C ASP A 21 8.77 -2.84 7.59
N PHE A 22 9.09 -2.74 6.31
CA PHE A 22 9.77 -3.73 5.49
C PHE A 22 11.23 -3.34 5.19
N SER A 23 11.78 -2.34 5.87
CA SER A 23 13.14 -1.82 5.61
C SER A 23 14.24 -2.85 5.86
N SER A 24 13.98 -3.86 6.68
CA SER A 24 14.90 -4.97 6.94
C SER A 24 14.98 -5.99 5.81
N LEU A 25 13.99 -6.01 4.88
CA LEU A 25 13.98 -6.92 3.75
C LEU A 25 15.10 -6.62 2.76
N LYS A 26 15.87 -7.64 2.44
CA LYS A 26 16.89 -7.59 1.38
C LYS A 26 16.26 -8.04 0.06
N VAL A 27 15.64 -7.08 -0.62
CA VAL A 27 15.02 -7.28 -1.91
C VAL A 27 15.59 -6.28 -2.92
N THR A 28 15.85 -6.75 -4.13
CA THR A 28 16.21 -5.89 -5.28
C THR A 28 15.13 -6.00 -6.33
N SER A 29 14.81 -4.87 -6.96
CA SER A 29 13.77 -4.80 -7.98
C SER A 29 14.32 -4.21 -9.26
N GLU A 30 13.94 -4.79 -10.40
CA GLU A 30 14.30 -4.32 -11.74
C GLU A 30 13.05 -3.88 -12.50
N CYS A 31 13.16 -2.83 -13.29
CA CYS A 31 12.06 -2.29 -14.09
C CYS A 31 10.90 -1.73 -13.25
N ILE A 32 11.21 -1.06 -12.17
CA ILE A 32 10.25 -0.26 -11.41
C ILE A 32 9.84 0.95 -12.26
N GLY A 33 8.54 1.20 -12.37
CA GLY A 33 8.02 2.30 -13.18
C GLY A 33 8.14 3.67 -12.53
N TRP A 34 7.97 3.75 -11.19
CA TRP A 34 7.98 4.99 -10.41
C TRP A 34 8.24 4.71 -8.92
N ASP A 35 8.60 5.75 -8.17
CA ASP A 35 8.43 5.83 -6.72
C ASP A 35 7.14 6.60 -6.42
N PHE A 36 6.21 5.99 -5.68
CA PHE A 36 4.90 6.58 -5.42
C PHE A 36 4.98 7.89 -4.63
N TYR A 37 5.82 7.95 -3.60
CA TYR A 37 5.90 9.15 -2.79
C TYR A 37 6.68 10.29 -3.47
N GLU A 38 7.58 9.98 -4.41
CA GLU A 38 8.15 11.00 -5.30
C GLU A 38 7.07 11.59 -6.23
N GLU A 39 6.11 10.77 -6.71
CA GLU A 39 4.97 11.29 -7.48
C GLU A 39 4.05 12.17 -6.60
N VAL A 40 3.81 11.77 -5.34
CA VAL A 40 3.07 12.60 -4.37
C VAL A 40 3.77 13.94 -4.16
N ILE A 41 5.10 13.96 -3.96
CA ILE A 41 5.89 15.18 -3.81
C ILE A 41 5.74 16.08 -5.04
N ARG A 42 5.81 15.53 -6.27
CA ARG A 42 5.66 16.32 -7.51
C ARG A 42 4.31 17.00 -7.64
N CYS A 43 3.26 16.40 -7.06
CA CYS A 43 1.91 16.95 -7.06
C CYS A 43 1.65 17.92 -5.88
N THR A 44 2.58 18.01 -4.92
CA THR A 44 2.40 18.77 -3.67
C THR A 44 3.22 20.05 -3.67
N LYS A 45 2.65 21.15 -3.21
CA LYS A 45 3.36 22.43 -2.99
C LYS A 45 3.62 22.61 -1.49
N PRO A 46 4.66 23.35 -1.09
CA PRO A 46 4.96 23.62 0.33
C PRO A 46 3.82 24.30 1.12
N SER A 47 2.87 24.91 0.42
CA SER A 47 1.68 25.54 1.01
C SER A 47 0.49 24.59 1.16
N ASP A 48 0.56 23.38 0.63
CA ASP A 48 -0.57 22.48 0.51
C ASP A 48 -0.83 21.69 1.81
N LEU A 49 -2.09 21.29 1.97
CA LEU A 49 -2.53 20.33 2.97
C LEU A 49 -2.64 18.97 2.29
N LEU A 50 -1.94 17.96 2.82
CA LEU A 50 -1.88 16.62 2.28
C LEU A 50 -2.52 15.63 3.26
N LEU A 51 -3.42 14.76 2.76
CA LEU A 51 -3.96 13.61 3.47
C LEU A 51 -3.37 12.32 2.89
N ASP A 52 -2.84 11.45 3.74
CA ASP A 52 -2.42 10.10 3.36
C ASP A 52 -3.34 9.06 4.02
N ILE A 53 -4.02 8.26 3.18
CA ILE A 53 -4.99 7.23 3.60
C ILE A 53 -4.29 5.87 3.66
N GLY A 54 -4.40 5.19 4.81
CA GLY A 54 -3.70 3.93 5.05
C GLY A 54 -2.21 4.16 5.34
N THR A 55 -1.91 5.12 6.20
CA THR A 55 -0.55 5.58 6.49
C THR A 55 0.35 4.52 7.16
N GLY A 56 -0.24 3.44 7.69
CA GLY A 56 0.50 2.41 8.42
C GLY A 56 1.27 2.97 9.60
N GLY A 57 2.52 2.56 9.79
CA GLY A 57 3.43 3.08 10.82
C GLY A 57 3.98 4.47 10.56
N GLY A 58 3.57 5.13 9.47
CA GLY A 58 3.91 6.51 9.16
C GLY A 58 5.31 6.73 8.57
N GLU A 59 6.11 5.69 8.35
CA GLU A 59 7.50 5.78 7.90
C GLU A 59 7.62 6.57 6.60
N ALA A 60 6.81 6.20 5.60
CA ALA A 60 6.80 6.85 4.29
C ALA A 60 6.30 8.30 4.37
N VAL A 61 5.23 8.54 5.13
CA VAL A 61 4.67 9.88 5.35
C VAL A 61 5.68 10.81 6.03
N LEU A 62 6.40 10.31 7.03
CA LEU A 62 7.45 11.08 7.71
C LEU A 62 8.61 11.45 6.77
N SER A 63 8.93 10.61 5.79
CA SER A 63 10.00 10.90 4.82
C SER A 63 9.66 12.09 3.91
N ILE A 64 8.39 12.29 3.57
CA ILE A 64 7.89 13.36 2.70
C ILE A 64 7.31 14.57 3.45
N ALA A 65 7.45 14.62 4.78
CA ALA A 65 6.88 15.68 5.62
C ALA A 65 7.28 17.10 5.19
N HIS A 66 8.43 17.25 4.52
CA HIS A 66 8.94 18.52 4.02
C HIS A 66 8.16 19.07 2.81
N ALA A 67 7.37 18.26 2.13
CA ALA A 67 6.70 18.61 0.88
C ALA A 67 5.42 19.44 1.09
N ALA A 68 4.81 19.41 2.28
CA ALA A 68 3.51 20.03 2.56
C ALA A 68 3.54 20.97 3.78
N LEU A 69 2.60 21.92 3.84
CA LEU A 69 2.39 22.77 5.01
C LEU A 69 1.87 21.95 6.20
N LEU A 70 0.90 21.08 5.94
CA LEU A 70 0.35 20.12 6.90
C LEU A 70 0.19 18.78 6.22
N LEU A 71 0.64 17.72 6.88
CA LEU A 71 0.46 16.35 6.44
C LEU A 71 -0.32 15.58 7.50
N VAL A 72 -1.46 15.00 7.12
CA VAL A 72 -2.29 14.17 7.98
C VAL A 72 -2.27 12.75 7.45
N GLY A 73 -1.79 11.80 8.26
CA GLY A 73 -1.89 10.37 7.96
C GLY A 73 -3.04 9.74 8.75
N ILE A 74 -3.86 8.93 8.10
CA ILE A 74 -4.93 8.18 8.76
C ILE A 74 -4.76 6.68 8.54
N ASP A 75 -5.17 5.90 9.53
CA ASP A 75 -5.25 4.44 9.44
C ASP A 75 -6.40 3.90 10.29
N LEU A 76 -6.99 2.78 9.86
CA LEU A 76 -8.05 2.09 10.57
C LEU A 76 -7.52 1.28 11.75
N SER A 77 -6.26 0.85 11.71
CA SER A 77 -5.60 0.11 12.78
C SER A 77 -5.07 1.05 13.86
N ARG A 78 -5.52 0.86 15.10
CA ARG A 78 -4.97 1.58 16.27
C ARG A 78 -3.50 1.24 16.47
N GLY A 79 -3.10 -0.03 16.27
CA GLY A 79 -1.72 -0.47 16.39
C GLY A 79 -0.80 0.25 15.41
N MET A 80 -1.25 0.49 14.15
CA MET A 80 -0.52 1.28 13.17
C MET A 80 -0.38 2.74 13.62
N ILE A 81 -1.45 3.37 14.08
CA ILE A 81 -1.41 4.77 14.55
C ILE A 81 -0.51 4.93 15.79
N GLU A 82 -0.54 3.98 16.73
CA GLU A 82 0.38 3.99 17.88
C GLU A 82 1.85 3.90 17.44
N THR A 83 2.14 3.09 16.44
CA THR A 83 3.48 2.98 15.83
C THR A 83 3.85 4.27 15.09
N ALA A 84 2.95 4.83 14.28
CA ALA A 84 3.17 6.09 13.58
C ALA A 84 3.47 7.25 14.57
N GLN A 85 2.75 7.29 15.69
CA GLN A 85 3.00 8.30 16.73
C GLN A 85 4.35 8.11 17.42
N ARG A 86 4.79 6.86 17.67
CA ARG A 86 6.14 6.58 18.18
C ARG A 86 7.22 7.02 17.19
N ASN A 87 7.05 6.70 15.93
CA ASN A 87 7.96 7.08 14.86
C ASN A 87 8.05 8.62 14.70
N LEU A 88 6.91 9.33 14.79
CA LEU A 88 6.88 10.78 14.80
C LEU A 88 7.69 11.37 15.97
N ASN A 89 7.53 10.82 17.17
CA ASN A 89 8.23 11.30 18.36
C ASN A 89 9.75 11.08 18.29
N THR A 90 10.20 10.02 17.59
CA THR A 90 11.62 9.68 17.43
C THR A 90 12.29 10.35 16.23
N SER A 91 11.53 10.76 15.22
CA SER A 91 12.03 11.36 13.96
C SER A 91 12.46 12.82 14.04
N GLY A 92 12.51 13.41 15.25
CA GLY A 92 12.95 14.81 15.47
C GLY A 92 11.87 15.83 15.05
N SER A 93 10.83 15.94 15.87
CA SER A 93 9.80 17.01 15.88
C SER A 93 9.36 17.53 14.51
N ARG A 94 8.62 16.74 13.76
CA ARG A 94 7.91 17.17 12.55
C ARG A 94 6.60 17.86 12.96
N SER A 95 6.66 19.15 13.26
CA SER A 95 5.53 19.94 13.79
C SER A 95 4.32 20.00 12.85
N ASN A 96 4.55 19.73 11.56
CA ASN A 96 3.53 19.74 10.50
C ASN A 96 2.90 18.36 10.20
N VAL A 97 3.22 17.30 10.96
CA VAL A 97 2.63 15.96 10.75
C VAL A 97 1.66 15.62 11.87
N ARG A 98 0.56 14.98 11.52
CA ARG A 98 -0.45 14.44 12.44
C ARG A 98 -0.87 13.05 12.01
N PHE A 99 -1.01 12.13 12.97
CA PHE A 99 -1.59 10.80 12.73
C PHE A 99 -2.90 10.64 13.47
N VAL A 100 -3.93 10.13 12.78
CA VAL A 100 -5.30 10.04 13.32
C VAL A 100 -5.87 8.66 13.03
N HIS A 101 -6.39 7.98 14.06
CA HIS A 101 -7.17 6.76 13.88
C HIS A 101 -8.51 7.10 13.23
N MET A 102 -8.74 6.66 11.99
CA MET A 102 -9.92 7.02 11.22
C MET A 102 -10.21 5.98 10.15
N ASN A 103 -11.49 5.75 9.87
CA ASN A 103 -11.94 4.94 8.74
C ASN A 103 -11.97 5.78 7.45
N ALA A 104 -11.33 5.28 6.39
CA ALA A 104 -11.32 5.92 5.06
C ALA A 104 -12.69 5.97 4.39
N GLU A 105 -13.65 5.12 4.82
CA GLU A 105 -15.03 5.16 4.33
C GLU A 105 -15.85 6.33 4.89
N GLN A 106 -15.38 6.96 5.98
CA GLN A 106 -16.07 8.08 6.63
C GLN A 106 -15.03 9.06 7.18
N LEU A 107 -14.62 10.00 6.36
CA LEU A 107 -13.65 11.02 6.72
C LEU A 107 -14.31 12.15 7.52
N THR A 108 -13.82 12.43 8.73
CA THR A 108 -14.36 13.49 9.60
C THR A 108 -13.78 14.88 9.30
N PHE A 109 -13.15 15.06 8.14
CA PHE A 109 -12.62 16.34 7.68
C PHE A 109 -13.69 17.18 6.98
N PRO A 110 -13.54 18.52 6.97
CA PRO A 110 -14.41 19.41 6.19
C PRO A 110 -14.35 19.12 4.68
N ASN A 111 -15.38 19.57 3.96
CA ASN A 111 -15.34 19.58 2.50
C ASN A 111 -14.20 20.51 2.02
N GLN A 112 -13.56 20.15 0.90
CA GLN A 112 -12.56 21.01 0.21
C GLN A 112 -11.40 21.44 1.12
N PHE A 113 -10.93 20.51 1.97
CA PHE A 113 -9.92 20.83 2.97
C PHE A 113 -8.49 20.52 2.52
N PHE A 114 -8.29 19.44 1.76
CA PHE A 114 -6.96 19.00 1.31
C PHE A 114 -6.71 19.36 -0.15
N ASN A 115 -5.49 19.76 -0.47
CA ASN A 115 -5.03 20.01 -1.83
C ASN A 115 -4.60 18.71 -2.52
N VAL A 116 -4.01 17.79 -1.75
CA VAL A 116 -3.55 16.49 -2.23
C VAL A 116 -4.06 15.41 -1.28
N VAL A 117 -4.54 14.31 -1.86
CA VAL A 117 -4.86 13.08 -1.11
C VAL A 117 -4.06 11.94 -1.74
N SER A 118 -3.40 11.13 -0.92
CA SER A 118 -2.67 9.94 -1.33
C SER A 118 -3.24 8.69 -0.65
N SER A 119 -3.16 7.54 -1.34
CA SER A 119 -3.46 6.21 -0.78
C SER A 119 -2.56 5.17 -1.42
N ARG A 120 -1.78 4.45 -0.60
CA ARG A 120 -0.90 3.42 -1.09
C ARG A 120 -1.25 2.06 -0.49
N HIS A 121 -1.65 1.11 -1.37
CA HIS A 121 -2.02 -0.27 -0.99
C HIS A 121 -3.13 -0.33 0.07
N CYS A 122 -4.03 0.65 0.05
CA CYS A 122 -5.17 0.76 0.96
C CYS A 122 -6.43 1.09 0.18
N ASP A 123 -7.55 0.48 0.56
CA ASP A 123 -8.87 0.85 0.02
C ASP A 123 -9.26 2.26 0.47
N PHE A 124 -10.04 2.93 -0.37
CA PHE A 124 -10.53 4.29 -0.13
C PHE A 124 -11.98 4.43 -0.61
N CYS A 125 -12.69 5.40 -0.08
CA CYS A 125 -14.02 5.78 -0.56
C CYS A 125 -13.89 6.97 -1.53
N ALA A 126 -14.13 6.74 -2.82
CA ALA A 126 -13.94 7.76 -3.85
C ALA A 126 -14.78 9.02 -3.61
N THR A 127 -16.02 8.89 -3.10
CA THR A 127 -16.90 10.03 -2.79
C THR A 127 -16.40 10.84 -1.59
N GLU A 128 -15.83 10.20 -0.57
CA GLU A 128 -15.23 10.89 0.57
C GLU A 128 -13.94 11.61 0.17
N VAL A 129 -13.08 10.96 -0.64
CA VAL A 129 -11.88 11.59 -1.19
C VAL A 129 -12.27 12.82 -2.02
N PHE A 130 -13.26 12.70 -2.92
CA PHE A 130 -13.75 13.83 -3.71
C PHE A 130 -14.28 14.96 -2.83
N ARG A 131 -15.01 14.63 -1.77
CA ARG A 131 -15.61 15.61 -0.86
C ARG A 131 -14.54 16.43 -0.12
N VAL A 132 -13.50 15.77 0.40
CA VAL A 132 -12.46 16.43 1.21
C VAL A 132 -11.40 17.14 0.37
N LEU A 133 -11.25 16.81 -0.92
CA LEU A 133 -10.36 17.51 -1.83
C LEU A 133 -10.88 18.91 -2.14
N ALA A 134 -9.96 19.89 -2.12
CA ALA A 134 -10.21 21.24 -2.64
C ALA A 134 -10.47 21.21 -4.15
N ASP A 135 -11.05 22.28 -4.68
CA ASP A 135 -11.19 22.44 -6.11
C ASP A 135 -9.79 22.49 -6.75
N ASP A 136 -9.61 21.86 -7.91
CA ASP A 136 -8.32 21.61 -8.56
C ASP A 136 -7.36 20.70 -7.75
N GLY A 137 -7.83 20.07 -6.67
CA GLY A 137 -7.05 19.11 -5.87
C GLY A 137 -6.77 17.83 -6.62
N VAL A 138 -5.72 17.11 -6.18
CA VAL A 138 -5.23 15.90 -6.83
C VAL A 138 -5.32 14.71 -5.89
N PHE A 139 -5.87 13.61 -6.38
CA PHE A 139 -5.82 12.31 -5.73
C PHE A 139 -4.83 11.39 -6.44
N LEU A 140 -3.93 10.78 -5.68
CA LEU A 140 -3.03 9.73 -6.18
C LEU A 140 -3.28 8.44 -5.41
N THR A 141 -3.39 7.34 -6.13
CA THR A 141 -3.41 6.02 -5.48
C THR A 141 -2.53 5.03 -6.22
N GLN A 142 -1.74 4.27 -5.46
CA GLN A 142 -1.02 3.11 -5.96
C GLN A 142 -1.60 1.86 -5.31
N GLN A 143 -1.91 0.87 -6.15
CA GLN A 143 -2.48 -0.39 -5.70
C GLN A 143 -1.71 -1.59 -6.23
N VAL A 144 -1.87 -2.71 -5.54
CA VAL A 144 -1.35 -4.01 -5.95
C VAL A 144 -2.21 -4.53 -7.11
N SER A 145 -1.58 -4.89 -8.23
CA SER A 145 -2.28 -5.52 -9.36
C SER A 145 -2.55 -6.99 -9.09
N GLU A 146 -3.53 -7.56 -9.78
CA GLU A 146 -3.87 -8.99 -9.71
C GLU A 146 -2.71 -9.91 -10.13
N ASN A 147 -1.79 -9.38 -10.91
CA ASN A 147 -0.57 -10.08 -11.33
C ASN A 147 0.58 -10.01 -10.30
N ASP A 148 0.38 -9.39 -9.15
CA ASP A 148 1.43 -9.32 -8.12
C ASP A 148 1.73 -10.68 -7.53
N LYS A 149 3.03 -11.01 -7.42
CA LYS A 149 3.47 -12.30 -6.85
C LYS A 149 2.78 -13.51 -7.50
N TYR A 150 2.54 -13.42 -8.82
CA TYR A 150 1.75 -14.42 -9.54
C TYR A 150 2.34 -15.82 -9.42
N ASN A 151 3.67 -15.98 -9.59
CA ASN A 151 4.33 -17.28 -9.45
C ASN A 151 4.23 -17.87 -8.02
N LEU A 152 4.19 -17.02 -6.98
CA LEU A 152 3.90 -17.47 -5.61
C LEU A 152 2.46 -17.97 -5.49
N SER A 153 1.50 -17.21 -5.99
CA SER A 153 0.08 -17.60 -5.95
C SER A 153 -0.17 -18.92 -6.68
N GLU A 154 0.50 -19.16 -7.82
CA GLU A 154 0.45 -20.44 -8.54
C GLU A 154 1.06 -21.58 -7.72
N ALA A 155 2.24 -21.39 -7.13
CA ALA A 155 2.93 -22.42 -6.36
C ALA A 155 2.13 -22.87 -5.13
N PHE A 156 1.37 -21.97 -4.53
CA PHE A 156 0.53 -22.27 -3.37
C PHE A 156 -0.91 -22.67 -3.73
N ASP A 157 -1.30 -22.60 -5.01
CA ASP A 157 -2.69 -22.77 -5.47
C ASP A 157 -3.68 -21.91 -4.67
N ARG A 158 -3.20 -20.80 -4.17
CA ARG A 158 -3.95 -19.76 -3.47
C ARG A 158 -3.17 -18.44 -3.46
N GLY A 159 -3.90 -17.34 -3.48
CA GLY A 159 -3.34 -16.01 -3.48
C GLY A 159 -4.44 -14.98 -3.35
N GLN A 160 -4.09 -13.78 -2.99
CA GLN A 160 -5.06 -12.70 -2.80
C GLN A 160 -5.91 -12.46 -4.06
N TRP A 161 -5.29 -12.58 -5.23
CA TRP A 161 -5.91 -12.30 -6.53
C TRP A 161 -5.94 -13.49 -7.48
N LEU A 162 -5.66 -14.71 -6.99
CA LEU A 162 -5.63 -15.89 -7.87
C LEU A 162 -6.98 -16.09 -8.55
N GLY A 163 -6.96 -16.19 -9.88
CA GLY A 163 -8.16 -16.38 -10.71
C GLY A 163 -8.93 -15.09 -11.03
N VAL A 164 -8.48 -13.92 -10.58
CA VAL A 164 -9.04 -12.63 -10.98
C VAL A 164 -8.37 -12.15 -12.26
N GLN A 165 -9.15 -11.64 -13.20
CA GLN A 165 -8.63 -11.12 -14.47
C GLN A 165 -7.78 -9.86 -14.22
N PRO A 166 -6.55 -9.78 -14.81
CA PRO A 166 -5.71 -8.60 -14.70
C PRO A 166 -6.44 -7.34 -15.17
N GLY A 167 -6.22 -6.22 -14.46
CA GLY A 167 -6.85 -4.93 -14.74
C GLY A 167 -8.26 -4.75 -14.15
N THR A 168 -8.88 -5.80 -13.58
CA THR A 168 -10.21 -5.71 -12.98
C THR A 168 -10.27 -4.67 -11.87
N LEU A 169 -9.26 -4.64 -10.99
CA LEU A 169 -9.20 -3.72 -9.86
C LEU A 169 -8.97 -2.28 -10.34
N MET A 170 -8.06 -2.09 -11.27
CA MET A 170 -7.79 -0.77 -11.85
C MET A 170 -9.05 -0.17 -12.52
N GLU A 171 -9.76 -0.96 -13.33
CA GLU A 171 -10.99 -0.48 -13.98
C GLU A 171 -12.12 -0.25 -12.96
N ARG A 172 -12.19 -1.03 -11.88
CA ARG A 172 -13.12 -0.75 -10.77
C ARG A 172 -12.84 0.62 -10.16
N TYR A 173 -11.61 0.91 -9.77
CA TYR A 173 -11.26 2.21 -9.17
C TYR A 173 -11.46 3.37 -10.14
N LYS A 174 -11.12 3.21 -11.43
CA LYS A 174 -11.38 4.24 -12.44
C LYS A 174 -12.87 4.56 -12.56
N ARG A 175 -13.73 3.54 -12.50
CA ARG A 175 -15.17 3.73 -12.52
C ARG A 175 -15.66 4.45 -11.26
N GLU A 176 -15.27 4.00 -10.08
CA GLU A 176 -15.63 4.61 -8.79
C GLU A 176 -15.20 6.10 -8.71
N LEU A 177 -14.01 6.41 -9.21
CA LEU A 177 -13.51 7.79 -9.28
C LEU A 177 -14.37 8.65 -10.24
N ARG A 178 -14.72 8.13 -11.44
CA ARG A 178 -15.60 8.87 -12.38
C ARG A 178 -16.99 9.10 -11.78
N GLU A 179 -17.56 8.09 -11.14
CA GLU A 179 -18.87 8.17 -10.48
C GLU A 179 -18.87 9.17 -9.31
N ALA A 180 -17.75 9.34 -8.62
CA ALA A 180 -17.57 10.35 -7.58
C ALA A 180 -17.40 11.78 -8.12
N GLY A 181 -17.15 11.96 -9.43
CA GLY A 181 -17.02 13.26 -10.09
C GLY A 181 -15.60 13.64 -10.51
N PHE A 182 -14.61 12.77 -10.30
CA PHE A 182 -13.25 13.03 -10.76
C PHE A 182 -13.15 13.09 -12.28
N ARG A 183 -12.28 13.97 -12.75
CA ARG A 183 -11.92 14.17 -14.17
C ARG A 183 -10.44 13.85 -14.36
N ASP A 184 -10.01 13.76 -15.62
CA ASP A 184 -8.60 13.60 -15.99
C ASP A 184 -7.90 12.48 -15.18
N ILE A 185 -8.46 11.27 -15.31
CA ILE A 185 -7.94 10.09 -14.61
C ILE A 185 -6.86 9.45 -15.47
N ASP A 186 -5.60 9.65 -15.10
CA ASP A 186 -4.45 8.99 -15.69
C ASP A 186 -4.16 7.68 -14.97
N ALA A 187 -3.76 6.66 -15.73
CA ALA A 187 -3.46 5.34 -15.22
C ALA A 187 -2.11 4.85 -15.76
N HIS A 188 -1.26 4.39 -14.87
CA HIS A 188 0.02 3.77 -15.18
C HIS A 188 0.13 2.42 -14.50
N GLU A 189 0.83 1.47 -15.11
CA GLU A 189 1.10 0.17 -14.53
C GLU A 189 2.53 -0.30 -14.80
N TYR A 190 3.08 -1.11 -13.91
CA TYR A 190 4.32 -1.84 -14.14
C TYR A 190 4.26 -3.24 -13.55
N ASN A 191 5.13 -4.10 -14.06
CA ASN A 191 5.36 -5.43 -13.50
C ASN A 191 6.89 -5.61 -13.37
N ALA A 192 7.43 -5.21 -12.23
CA ALA A 192 8.84 -5.32 -11.91
C ALA A 192 9.23 -6.76 -11.59
N THR A 193 10.48 -7.13 -11.87
CA THR A 193 11.04 -8.38 -11.33
C THR A 193 11.67 -8.10 -9.97
N GLU A 194 11.36 -8.92 -8.98
CA GLU A 194 11.95 -8.84 -7.64
C GLU A 194 12.78 -10.08 -7.32
N TYR A 195 13.88 -9.86 -6.58
CA TYR A 195 14.78 -10.89 -6.10
C TYR A 195 14.97 -10.74 -4.59
N TYR A 196 14.50 -11.70 -3.82
CA TYR A 196 14.73 -11.79 -2.38
C TYR A 196 16.07 -12.45 -2.14
N SER A 197 16.95 -11.80 -1.36
CA SER A 197 18.34 -12.27 -1.18
C SER A 197 18.41 -13.65 -0.51
N THR A 198 17.51 -13.89 0.44
CA THR A 198 17.46 -15.14 1.22
C THR A 198 16.04 -15.70 1.31
N PRO A 199 15.88 -17.00 1.62
CA PRO A 199 14.58 -17.57 1.97
C PRO A 199 13.92 -16.86 3.15
N ASP A 200 14.70 -16.41 4.14
CA ASP A 200 14.17 -15.72 5.32
C ASP A 200 13.55 -14.36 4.96
N ASP A 201 14.12 -13.63 3.99
CA ASP A 201 13.53 -12.39 3.48
C ASP A 201 12.16 -12.64 2.83
N LEU A 202 12.04 -13.70 2.02
CA LEU A 202 10.77 -14.06 1.41
C LEU A 202 9.76 -14.59 2.44
N LEU A 203 10.23 -15.37 3.43
CA LEU A 203 9.38 -15.86 4.52
C LEU A 203 8.84 -14.71 5.36
N PHE A 204 9.69 -13.71 5.66
CA PHE A 204 9.26 -12.50 6.35
C PHE A 204 8.12 -11.82 5.58
N LEU A 205 8.25 -11.64 4.27
CA LEU A 205 7.17 -11.07 3.46
C LEU A 205 5.87 -11.86 3.59
N LEU A 206 5.92 -13.19 3.44
CA LEU A 206 4.71 -14.04 3.46
C LEU A 206 4.02 -14.09 4.83
N THR A 207 4.77 -13.84 5.90
CA THR A 207 4.22 -13.79 7.27
C THR A 207 3.69 -12.40 7.66
N HIS A 208 4.16 -11.31 7.00
CA HIS A 208 3.81 -9.93 7.33
C HIS A 208 2.90 -9.26 6.29
N ALA A 209 2.72 -9.87 5.11
CA ALA A 209 1.81 -9.38 4.08
C ALA A 209 0.86 -10.50 3.63
N PRO A 210 -0.44 -10.22 3.40
CA PRO A 210 -1.46 -11.23 3.11
C PRO A 210 -1.43 -11.71 1.65
N ILE A 211 -0.23 -11.95 1.10
CA ILE A 211 -0.03 -12.40 -0.29
C ILE A 211 -0.62 -13.79 -0.48
N ILE A 212 -0.27 -14.71 0.42
CA ILE A 212 -0.83 -16.05 0.50
C ILE A 212 -1.72 -16.10 1.74
N PRO A 213 -3.06 -15.96 1.60
CA PRO A 213 -3.98 -15.95 2.73
C PRO A 213 -3.85 -17.22 3.58
N GLY A 214 -3.66 -17.06 4.90
CA GLY A 214 -3.47 -18.17 5.82
C GLY A 214 -2.14 -18.91 5.64
N PHE A 215 -1.10 -18.26 5.16
CA PHE A 215 0.24 -18.86 5.09
C PHE A 215 0.71 -19.33 6.48
N GLY A 216 1.15 -20.59 6.54
CA GLY A 216 1.55 -21.26 7.78
C GLY A 216 0.40 -22.02 8.49
N GLU A 217 -0.85 -21.92 8.02
CA GLU A 217 -1.98 -22.68 8.58
C GLU A 217 -2.14 -24.07 7.94
N GLU A 218 -1.60 -24.29 6.73
CA GLU A 218 -1.64 -25.59 6.04
C GLU A 218 -0.32 -26.35 6.26
N GLU A 219 -0.40 -27.66 6.55
CA GLU A 219 0.79 -28.51 6.77
C GLU A 219 1.74 -28.52 5.56
N SER A 220 1.21 -28.36 4.34
CA SER A 220 1.99 -28.32 3.09
C SER A 220 2.70 -26.98 2.83
N ASP A 221 2.44 -25.93 3.60
CA ASP A 221 2.95 -24.59 3.30
C ASP A 221 4.47 -24.50 3.30
N LEU A 222 5.11 -25.10 4.28
CA LEU A 222 6.57 -25.10 4.36
C LEU A 222 7.23 -25.92 3.23
N GLU A 223 6.63 -27.04 2.85
CA GLU A 223 7.11 -27.83 1.73
C GLU A 223 6.97 -27.06 0.40
N ARG A 224 5.81 -26.45 0.15
CA ARG A 224 5.56 -25.61 -1.03
C ARG A 224 6.52 -24.40 -1.08
N PHE A 225 6.78 -23.80 0.08
CA PHE A 225 7.74 -22.71 0.19
C PHE A 225 9.15 -23.16 -0.20
N GLN A 226 9.62 -24.29 0.32
CA GLN A 226 10.94 -24.83 -0.02
C GLN A 226 11.05 -25.14 -1.52
N GLN A 227 10.03 -25.79 -2.09
CA GLN A 227 9.97 -26.09 -3.52
C GLN A 227 9.98 -24.80 -4.36
N PHE A 228 9.23 -23.78 -3.96
CA PHE A 228 9.22 -22.48 -4.63
C PHE A 228 10.62 -21.84 -4.62
N VAL A 229 11.29 -21.83 -3.46
CA VAL A 229 12.63 -21.28 -3.31
C VAL A 229 13.63 -22.00 -4.22
N GLU A 230 13.60 -23.33 -4.29
CA GLU A 230 14.49 -24.13 -5.15
C GLU A 230 14.25 -23.84 -6.64
N GLN A 231 12.99 -23.78 -7.06
CA GLN A 231 12.61 -23.57 -8.47
C GLN A 231 12.86 -22.15 -8.97
N ASN A 232 12.83 -21.15 -8.09
CA ASN A 232 12.97 -19.74 -8.45
C ASN A 232 14.29 -19.11 -8.03
N ARG A 233 15.22 -19.89 -7.51
CA ARG A 233 16.57 -19.42 -7.13
C ARG A 233 17.41 -19.15 -8.37
N CYS A 234 18.08 -18.00 -8.38
CA CYS A 234 19.06 -17.62 -9.38
C CYS A 234 20.22 -16.85 -8.73
N ASP A 235 21.20 -16.41 -9.51
CA ASP A 235 22.39 -15.68 -9.00
C ASP A 235 22.04 -14.36 -8.29
N LYS A 236 20.87 -13.75 -8.60
CA LYS A 236 20.40 -12.51 -7.98
C LYS A 236 19.56 -12.74 -6.71
N GLY A 237 19.17 -13.98 -6.44
CA GLY A 237 18.30 -14.33 -5.32
C GLY A 237 17.09 -15.18 -5.73
N ILE A 238 16.02 -15.13 -4.94
CA ILE A 238 14.77 -15.86 -5.20
C ILE A 238 13.86 -14.94 -5.99
N ARG A 239 13.57 -15.32 -7.23
CA ARG A 239 12.84 -14.50 -8.20
C ARG A 239 11.33 -14.56 -7.98
N THR A 240 10.70 -13.40 -7.97
CA THR A 240 9.25 -13.21 -8.12
C THR A 240 8.98 -11.91 -8.88
N ASN A 241 7.77 -11.38 -8.82
CA ASN A 241 7.43 -10.13 -9.47
C ASN A 241 6.72 -9.17 -8.52
N SER A 242 6.70 -7.89 -8.87
CA SER A 242 5.93 -6.84 -8.20
C SER A 242 5.12 -6.09 -9.24
N ALA A 243 3.82 -6.37 -9.30
CA ALA A 243 2.92 -5.74 -10.24
C ALA A 243 2.06 -4.68 -9.52
N ARG A 244 2.13 -3.44 -10.02
CA ARG A 244 1.45 -2.27 -9.44
C ARG A 244 0.76 -1.47 -10.52
N PHE A 245 -0.30 -0.78 -10.13
CA PHE A 245 -0.84 0.31 -10.92
C PHE A 245 -0.99 1.57 -10.06
N MET A 246 -0.93 2.71 -10.70
CA MET A 246 -1.13 4.02 -10.11
C MET A 246 -2.21 4.77 -10.88
N LEU A 247 -3.12 5.39 -10.16
CA LEU A 247 -4.10 6.33 -10.70
C LEU A 247 -3.82 7.71 -10.14
N THR A 248 -3.88 8.70 -11.02
CA THR A 248 -3.88 10.12 -10.65
C THR A 248 -5.18 10.72 -11.18
N ALA A 249 -5.95 11.36 -10.30
CA ALA A 249 -7.26 11.92 -10.64
C ALA A 249 -7.37 13.36 -10.13
N ARG A 250 -7.99 14.24 -10.93
CA ARG A 250 -8.23 15.66 -10.58
C ARG A 250 -9.70 15.90 -10.29
N LYS A 251 -9.93 16.73 -9.28
CA LYS A 251 -11.28 17.18 -8.95
C LYS A 251 -11.75 18.27 -9.88
#